data_936cd6874d1420d5551356b76fec73f5
#
_entry.id   936cd6874d1420d5551356b76fec73f5
#
_cell.length_a   1.000
_cell.length_b   1.000
_cell.length_c   1.000
_cell.angle_alpha   90.00
_cell.angle_beta   90.00
_cell.angle_gamma   90.00
#
_symmetry.space_group_name_H-M   'P 1'
#
loop_
_entity.id
_entity.type
_entity.pdbx_description
1 polymer ?
#
loop_
_entity_poly.entity_id
_entity_poly.type
_entity_poly.pdbx_seq_one_letter_code
_entity_poly.pdbx_strand_id
1 'polypeptide(L)' 'MIRGTVLDAKSKQPVIGASVSVDGTAMGTATDLEGKFLLTGVPAGPCSVRISFLSYKPFTSGPLTIKGGESTELNVELVE' A
#
# COMPACT_ATOMS: atom_id res chain seq x y z
N MET A 1 -12.14 -0.40 -1.63
CA MET A 1 -11.16 0.69 -1.54
C MET A 1 -10.12 0.36 -0.47
N ILE A 2 -8.87 0.53 -0.79
CA ILE A 2 -7.76 0.35 0.16
C ILE A 2 -7.06 1.70 0.29
N ARG A 3 -6.85 2.14 1.50
CA ARG A 3 -6.09 3.35 1.78
C ARG A 3 -5.10 3.11 2.91
N GLY A 4 -4.07 3.90 2.96
CA GLY A 4 -3.11 3.75 4.04
C GLY A 4 -1.98 4.75 3.97
N THR A 5 -0.99 4.50 4.81
CA THR A 5 0.17 5.36 4.93
C THR A 5 1.43 4.49 4.88
N VAL A 6 2.45 4.96 4.16
CA VAL A 6 3.74 4.29 4.09
C VAL A 6 4.76 5.18 4.77
N LEU A 7 5.41 4.65 5.79
CA LEU A 7 6.42 5.36 6.57
C LEU A 7 7.74 4.61 6.52
N ASP A 8 8.84 5.32 6.75
CA ASP A 8 10.13 4.71 6.99
C ASP A 8 10.11 4.09 8.40
N ALA A 9 10.49 2.81 8.50
CA ALA A 9 10.41 2.10 9.77
C ALA A 9 11.35 2.68 10.83
N LYS A 10 12.44 3.31 10.40
CA LYS A 10 13.45 3.84 11.31
C LYS A 10 13.16 5.28 11.71
N SER A 11 12.90 6.16 10.75
CA SER A 11 12.69 7.59 11.01
C SER A 11 11.23 7.95 11.25
N LYS A 12 10.30 7.07 10.87
CA LYS A 12 8.86 7.31 10.94
C LYS A 12 8.40 8.47 10.06
N GLN A 13 9.20 8.80 9.05
CA GLN A 13 8.85 9.84 8.11
C GLN A 13 8.12 9.24 6.90
N PRO A 14 7.22 10.00 6.26
CA PRO A 14 6.48 9.47 5.12
C PRO A 14 7.39 9.15 3.95
N VAL A 15 7.12 8.03 3.30
CA VAL A 15 7.82 7.63 2.08
C VAL A 15 7.01 8.18 0.91
N ILE A 16 7.60 9.13 0.19
CA ILE A 16 6.94 9.83 -0.91
C ILE A 16 7.25 9.11 -2.22
N GLY A 17 6.23 8.85 -3.03
CA GLY A 17 6.42 8.24 -4.34
C GLY A 17 6.64 6.74 -4.31
N ALA A 18 6.38 6.08 -3.19
CA ALA A 18 6.45 4.62 -3.12
C ALA A 18 5.40 3.99 -4.03
N SER A 19 5.78 2.92 -4.70
CA SER A 19 4.88 2.21 -5.60
C SER A 19 4.02 1.24 -4.80
N VAL A 20 2.70 1.38 -4.92
CA VAL A 20 1.72 0.53 -4.25
C VAL A 20 0.91 -0.19 -5.31
N SER A 21 0.90 -1.50 -5.29
CA SER A 21 0.17 -2.28 -6.28
C SER A 21 -0.60 -3.42 -5.62
N VAL A 22 -1.66 -3.85 -6.29
CA VAL A 22 -2.44 -5.01 -5.87
C VAL A 22 -1.93 -6.21 -6.67
N ASP A 23 -1.42 -7.21 -5.97
CA ASP A 23 -0.85 -8.39 -6.60
C ASP A 23 -1.91 -9.14 -7.41
N GLY A 24 -1.51 -9.61 -8.58
CA GLY A 24 -2.42 -10.32 -9.48
C GLY A 24 -3.28 -9.41 -10.34
N THR A 25 -3.13 -8.09 -10.26
CA THR A 25 -3.85 -7.13 -11.07
C THR A 25 -2.89 -6.09 -11.63
N ALA A 26 -3.38 -5.27 -12.55
CA ALA A 26 -2.63 -4.13 -13.06
C ALA A 26 -2.90 -2.85 -12.24
N MET A 27 -3.62 -2.96 -11.15
CA MET A 27 -3.96 -1.81 -10.31
C MET A 27 -2.78 -1.37 -9.48
N GLY A 28 -2.54 -0.07 -9.43
CA GLY A 28 -1.47 0.47 -8.62
C GLY A 28 -1.59 1.97 -8.48
N THR A 29 -0.86 2.50 -7.51
CA THR A 29 -0.79 3.93 -7.26
C THR A 29 0.57 4.23 -6.63
N ALA A 30 0.80 5.49 -6.33
CA ALA A 30 2.00 5.93 -5.61
C ALA A 30 1.59 6.74 -4.40
N THR A 31 2.45 6.74 -3.37
CA THR A 31 2.19 7.54 -2.18
C THR A 31 2.36 9.03 -2.51
N ASP A 32 1.59 9.85 -1.81
CA ASP A 32 1.64 11.30 -1.97
C ASP A 32 2.70 11.94 -1.05
N LEU A 33 2.67 13.26 -0.94
CA LEU A 33 3.64 14.01 -0.13
C LEU A 33 3.55 13.70 1.37
N GLU A 34 2.46 13.10 1.80
CA GLU A 34 2.27 12.69 3.19
C GLU A 34 2.48 11.19 3.37
N GLY A 35 2.93 10.50 2.32
CA GLY A 35 3.11 9.06 2.35
C GLY A 35 1.81 8.28 2.29
N LYS A 36 0.72 8.92 1.96
CA LYS A 36 -0.59 8.28 1.90
C LYS A 36 -0.89 7.76 0.49
N PHE A 37 -1.62 6.67 0.44
CA PHE A 37 -2.06 6.11 -0.84
C PHE A 37 -3.54 5.74 -0.79
N LEU A 38 -4.15 5.70 -1.96
CA LEU A 38 -5.54 5.32 -2.10
C LEU A 38 -5.70 4.45 -3.35
N LEU A 39 -6.23 3.26 -3.16
CA LEU A 39 -6.57 2.35 -4.24
C LEU A 39 -8.07 2.24 -4.33
N THR A 40 -8.65 2.66 -5.45
CA THR A 40 -10.09 2.58 -5.69
C THR A 40 -10.37 1.51 -6.72
N GLY A 41 -11.59 0.98 -6.70
CA GLY A 41 -11.99 -0.03 -7.67
C GLY A 41 -11.40 -1.41 -7.44
N VAL A 42 -10.88 -1.66 -6.23
CA VAL A 42 -10.32 -2.98 -5.89
C VAL A 42 -11.45 -3.99 -5.80
N PRO A 43 -11.37 -5.12 -6.52
CA PRO A 43 -12.41 -6.14 -6.44
C PRO A 43 -12.57 -6.68 -5.04
N ALA A 44 -13.81 -7.03 -4.67
CA ALA A 44 -14.07 -7.69 -3.41
C ALA A 44 -13.44 -9.08 -3.40
N GLY A 45 -12.98 -9.51 -2.22
CA GLY A 45 -12.36 -10.82 -2.06
C GLY A 45 -10.93 -10.72 -1.55
N PRO A 46 -10.21 -11.85 -1.53
CA PRO A 46 -8.82 -11.84 -1.04
C PRO A 46 -7.89 -11.13 -2.02
N CYS A 47 -7.00 -10.31 -1.50
CA CYS A 47 -5.97 -9.68 -2.30
C CYS A 47 -4.72 -9.40 -1.45
N SER A 48 -3.60 -9.19 -2.12
CA SER A 48 -2.34 -8.82 -1.47
C SER A 48 -1.88 -7.49 -2.05
N VAL A 49 -1.34 -6.63 -1.19
CA VAL A 49 -0.83 -5.33 -1.60
C VAL A 49 0.69 -5.37 -1.51
N ARG A 50 1.36 -4.97 -2.59
CA ARG A 50 2.80 -4.89 -2.65
C ARG A 50 3.24 -3.43 -2.70
N ILE A 51 4.19 -3.08 -1.85
CA ILE A 51 4.72 -1.73 -1.78
C ILE A 51 6.23 -1.80 -1.97
N SER A 52 6.76 -1.00 -2.89
CA SER A 52 8.19 -0.94 -3.15
C SER A 52 8.65 0.49 -3.38
N PHE A 53 9.91 0.74 -3.05
CA PHE A 53 10.55 2.02 -3.30
C PHE A 53 12.06 1.80 -3.41
N LEU A 54 12.73 2.73 -4.07
CA LEU A 54 14.19 2.65 -4.21
C LEU A 54 14.86 2.65 -2.83
N SER A 55 15.86 1.79 -2.67
CA SER A 55 16.64 1.65 -1.44
C SER A 55 15.89 1.00 -0.28
N TYR A 56 14.65 0.60 -0.48
CA TYR A 56 13.87 -0.10 0.55
C TYR A 56 13.58 -1.52 0.12
N LYS A 57 13.45 -2.40 1.11
CA LYS A 57 13.04 -3.78 0.84
C LYS A 57 11.56 -3.79 0.45
N PRO A 58 11.18 -4.54 -0.58
CA PRO A 58 9.77 -4.63 -0.94
C PRO A 58 8.94 -5.20 0.21
N PHE A 59 7.77 -4.64 0.40
CA PHE A 59 6.82 -5.11 1.40
C PHE A 59 5.62 -5.71 0.69
N THR A 60 5.21 -6.91 1.12
CA THR A 60 3.98 -7.53 0.63
C THR A 60 3.10 -7.78 1.85
N SER A 61 1.91 -7.18 1.85
CA SER A 61 0.95 -7.45 2.90
C SER A 61 0.42 -8.87 2.70
N GLY A 62 0.16 -9.58 3.79
CA GLY A 62 -0.50 -10.86 3.72
C GLY A 62 -1.88 -10.73 3.08
N PRO A 63 -2.58 -11.85 2.84
CA PRO A 63 -3.88 -11.76 2.19
C PRO A 63 -4.84 -10.89 3.00
N LEU A 64 -5.42 -9.91 2.31
CA LEU A 64 -6.44 -9.02 2.86
C LEU A 64 -7.77 -9.41 2.24
N THR A 65 -8.82 -9.38 3.04
CA THR A 65 -10.17 -9.59 2.52
C THR A 65 -10.82 -8.23 2.31
N ILE A 66 -11.12 -7.93 1.05
CA ILE A 66 -11.75 -6.67 0.68
C ILE A 66 -13.25 -6.88 0.62
N LYS A 67 -13.99 -6.06 1.35
CA LYS A 67 -15.44 -6.08 1.34
C LYS A 67 -15.97 -4.98 0.45
N GLY A 68 -16.93 -5.30 -0.38
CA GLY A 68 -17.54 -4.31 -1.26
C GLY A 68 -18.18 -3.18 -0.46
N GLY A 69 -17.91 -1.94 -0.88
CA GLY A 69 -18.47 -0.77 -0.22
C GLY A 69 -17.80 -0.34 1.07
N GLU A 70 -16.76 -1.04 1.50
CA GLU A 70 -16.02 -0.68 2.71
C GLU A 70 -14.58 -0.27 2.36
N SER A 71 -14.00 0.57 3.23
CA SER A 71 -12.61 0.96 3.10
C SER A 71 -11.74 0.07 3.97
N THR A 72 -10.62 -0.40 3.43
CA THR A 72 -9.61 -1.12 4.19
C THR A 72 -8.43 -0.19 4.42
N GLU A 73 -8.03 -0.04 5.67
CA GLU A 73 -6.88 0.80 6.01
C GLU A 73 -5.65 -0.08 6.21
N LEU A 74 -4.55 0.31 5.60
CA LEU A 74 -3.29 -0.43 5.68
C LEU A 74 -2.16 0.55 5.95
N ASN A 75 -1.57 0.44 7.13
CA ASN A 75 -0.42 1.26 7.51
C ASN A 75 0.84 0.40 7.41
N VAL A 76 1.83 0.89 6.69
CA VAL A 76 3.03 0.13 6.35
C VAL A 76 4.27 0.90 6.75
N GLU A 77 5.25 0.18 7.28
CA GLU A 77 6.58 0.73 7.53
C GLU A 77 7.59 -0.02 6.67
N LEU A 78 8.28 0.70 5.79
CA LEU A 78 9.29 0.12 4.92
C LEU A 78 10.66 0.12 5.60
N VAL A 79 11.41 -0.94 5.37
CA VAL A 79 12.77 -1.11 5.91
C VAL A 79 13.77 -0.97 4.77
N GLU A 80 14.77 -0.13 4.98
CA GLU A 80 15.87 0.00 4.02
C GLU A 80 16.71 -1.25 3.91
#